data_2ed339ffc6108cf25c27ef6d4bbdeefc
#
_entry.id   2ed339ffc6108cf25c27ef6d4bbdeefc
#
_cell.length_a   1.000
_cell.length_b   1.000
_cell.length_c   1.000
_cell.angle_alpha   90.00
_cell.angle_beta   90.00
_cell.angle_gamma   90.00
#
_symmetry.space_group_name_H-M   'P 1'
#
loop_
_entity.id
_entity.type
_entity.pdbx_description
1 polymer ?
#
loop_
_entity_poly.entity_id
_entity_poly.type
_entity_poly.pdbx_seq_one_letter_code
_entity_poly.pdbx_strand_id
1 'polypeptide(L)'
;MNGAKKMIRIDVSKIKNWELIKEKHSEWYYKKIFPQIDIAIEKIEKEYQNNEFNTKVTYENKNIVKRYIDLLKKIKSEEKNFVIKENLFFDYKVDEINFLSKIMKKEKNKKSILEEMFSSFKIDEEYLPYNLFSYDKFPNHTGKWNRHKLLSLMEIEVCPYCQRNYISSFEENNDKRTTADLDHFYPKSLYPFLALSLYNFIPSCQICNSRFKGSKDTYNSIYPYEESFDDLGAKFKTSKEIIDEILGEKDSEFFINIDYGNLKDEDNKKIQNSISNLGLDKVYKKSHNHYIKDLLENIEKYPKNYLESCIEIFDEYCKDENKKEKIIKYFIDIVKEPYRKRIENGEPLAKLTKDILDEFKIKI
;
A
#
# COMPACT_ATOMS: atom_id res chain seq x y z
N MET A 1 9.46 -11.15 -18.80
CA MET A 1 9.60 -9.96 -17.92
C MET A 1 8.91 -10.19 -16.58
N ASN A 2 9.51 -11.00 -15.69
CA ASN A 2 8.86 -11.43 -14.42
C ASN A 2 9.33 -10.63 -13.18
N GLY A 3 9.81 -9.41 -13.34
CA GLY A 3 10.45 -8.66 -12.25
C GLY A 3 9.88 -7.28 -11.91
N ALA A 4 9.04 -6.70 -12.76
CA ALA A 4 8.54 -5.34 -12.54
C ALA A 4 7.74 -5.24 -11.24
N LYS A 5 8.07 -4.25 -10.39
CA LYS A 5 7.29 -3.96 -9.18
C LYS A 5 5.91 -3.42 -9.61
N LYS A 6 4.84 -4.12 -9.22
CA LYS A 6 3.46 -3.77 -9.54
C LYS A 6 2.96 -2.62 -8.65
N MET A 7 2.09 -1.76 -9.17
CA MET A 7 1.47 -0.67 -8.39
C MET A 7 0.46 -1.25 -7.39
N ILE A 8 0.45 -0.71 -6.18
CA ILE A 8 -0.32 -1.20 -5.04
C ILE A 8 0.02 -2.68 -4.76
N ARG A 9 1.30 -3.07 -4.80
CA ARG A 9 1.71 -4.43 -4.47
C ARG A 9 2.94 -4.41 -3.57
N ILE A 10 2.87 -5.19 -2.49
CA ILE A 10 4.01 -5.58 -1.66
C ILE A 10 4.19 -7.09 -1.84
N ASP A 11 5.16 -7.46 -2.65
CA ASP A 11 5.51 -8.85 -2.87
C ASP A 11 6.50 -9.31 -1.79
N VAL A 12 5.97 -9.94 -0.75
CA VAL A 12 6.76 -10.40 0.39
C VAL A 12 7.83 -11.42 0.00
N SER A 13 7.64 -12.15 -1.11
CA SER A 13 8.64 -13.11 -1.60
C SER A 13 9.93 -12.44 -2.08
N LYS A 14 9.88 -11.15 -2.38
CA LYS A 14 11.01 -10.31 -2.80
C LYS A 14 11.69 -9.59 -1.63
N ILE A 15 11.10 -9.64 -0.44
CA ILE A 15 11.69 -9.03 0.77
C ILE A 15 12.64 -10.04 1.41
N LYS A 16 13.92 -9.84 1.18
CA LYS A 16 14.99 -10.76 1.63
C LYS A 16 14.90 -11.13 3.11
N ASN A 17 14.50 -10.19 3.96
CA ASN A 17 14.48 -10.37 5.40
C ASN A 17 13.07 -10.69 5.95
N TRP A 18 12.10 -11.13 5.12
CA TRP A 18 10.71 -11.23 5.54
C TRP A 18 10.50 -12.20 6.72
N GLU A 19 11.14 -13.36 6.71
CA GLU A 19 11.03 -14.31 7.81
C GLU A 19 11.63 -13.77 9.12
N LEU A 20 12.78 -13.07 9.03
CA LEU A 20 13.36 -12.38 10.19
C LEU A 20 12.43 -11.29 10.73
N ILE A 21 11.77 -10.54 9.85
CA ILE A 21 10.78 -9.52 10.23
C ILE A 21 9.63 -10.18 11.00
N LYS A 22 9.07 -11.26 10.49
CA LYS A 22 7.99 -12.01 11.15
C LYS A 22 8.41 -12.52 12.53
N GLU A 23 9.58 -13.13 12.61
CA GLU A 23 10.14 -13.62 13.89
C GLU A 23 10.27 -12.49 14.91
N LYS A 24 10.96 -11.39 14.55
CA LYS A 24 11.20 -10.27 15.46
C LYS A 24 9.90 -9.59 15.89
N HIS A 25 8.95 -9.44 14.96
CA HIS A 25 7.68 -8.78 15.26
C HIS A 25 6.79 -9.63 16.17
N SER A 26 6.68 -10.94 15.89
CA SER A 26 5.93 -11.88 16.72
C SER A 26 6.51 -12.02 18.12
N GLU A 27 7.84 -12.10 18.29
CA GLU A 27 8.51 -12.12 19.58
C GLU A 27 8.28 -10.85 20.40
N TRP A 28 8.37 -9.68 19.73
CA TRP A 28 8.10 -8.39 20.38
C TRP A 28 6.67 -8.33 20.90
N TYR A 29 5.69 -8.71 20.04
CA TYR A 29 4.29 -8.73 20.40
C TYR A 29 4.01 -9.67 21.57
N TYR A 30 4.52 -10.89 21.50
CA TYR A 30 4.34 -11.90 22.54
C TYR A 30 4.86 -11.44 23.90
N LYS A 31 5.99 -10.74 23.92
CA LYS A 31 6.60 -10.23 25.16
C LYS A 31 5.92 -8.98 25.71
N LYS A 32 5.39 -8.11 24.85
CA LYS A 32 4.96 -6.76 25.26
C LYS A 32 3.44 -6.57 25.28
N ILE A 33 2.72 -7.25 24.41
CA ILE A 33 1.27 -7.04 24.23
C ILE A 33 0.47 -8.23 24.73
N PHE A 34 0.86 -9.44 24.36
CA PHE A 34 0.12 -10.66 24.66
C PHE A 34 -0.27 -10.83 26.14
N PRO A 35 0.62 -10.58 27.14
CA PRO A 35 0.24 -10.69 28.55
C PRO A 35 -0.86 -9.72 28.98
N GLN A 36 -0.96 -8.56 28.31
CA GLN A 36 -2.00 -7.57 28.58
C GLN A 36 -3.38 -8.03 28.09
N ILE A 37 -3.41 -8.87 27.05
CA ILE A 37 -4.67 -9.45 26.52
C ILE A 37 -5.27 -10.43 27.55
N ASP A 38 -4.45 -11.24 28.19
CA ASP A 38 -4.90 -12.17 29.23
C ASP A 38 -5.55 -11.42 30.41
N ILE A 39 -4.86 -10.39 30.88
CA ILE A 39 -5.36 -9.53 31.94
C ILE A 39 -6.67 -8.84 31.51
N ALA A 40 -6.73 -8.33 30.29
CA ALA A 40 -7.93 -7.68 29.75
C ALA A 40 -9.12 -8.64 29.72
N ILE A 41 -8.95 -9.85 29.19
CA ILE A 41 -10.02 -10.86 29.17
C ILE A 41 -10.55 -11.13 30.58
N GLU A 42 -9.66 -11.45 31.54
CA GLU A 42 -10.04 -11.75 32.88
C GLU A 42 -10.83 -10.61 33.55
N LYS A 43 -10.36 -9.38 33.43
CA LYS A 43 -10.99 -8.19 34.01
C LYS A 43 -12.33 -7.86 33.35
N ILE A 44 -12.40 -7.90 32.02
CA ILE A 44 -13.63 -7.62 31.27
C ILE A 44 -14.69 -8.69 31.62
N GLU A 45 -14.32 -9.98 31.62
CA GLU A 45 -15.26 -11.07 32.00
C GLU A 45 -15.79 -10.94 33.39
N LYS A 46 -14.95 -10.60 34.37
CA LYS A 46 -15.37 -10.37 35.73
C LYS A 46 -16.43 -9.27 35.82
N GLU A 47 -16.18 -8.11 35.20
CA GLU A 47 -17.15 -7.01 35.24
C GLU A 47 -18.39 -7.31 34.37
N TYR A 48 -18.27 -8.09 33.28
CA TYR A 48 -19.41 -8.59 32.54
C TYR A 48 -20.31 -9.48 33.40
N GLN A 49 -19.76 -10.44 34.13
CA GLN A 49 -20.51 -11.31 35.06
C GLN A 49 -21.17 -10.52 36.18
N ASN A 50 -20.48 -9.55 36.81
CA ASN A 50 -21.03 -8.68 37.82
C ASN A 50 -22.28 -7.90 37.36
N ASN A 51 -22.37 -7.64 36.04
CA ASN A 51 -23.49 -6.93 35.43
C ASN A 51 -24.49 -7.85 34.71
N GLU A 52 -24.35 -9.17 34.78
CA GLU A 52 -25.22 -10.13 34.10
C GLU A 52 -26.70 -9.97 34.50
N PHE A 53 -26.96 -9.74 35.77
CA PHE A 53 -28.31 -9.54 36.34
C PHE A 53 -28.69 -8.06 36.47
N ASN A 54 -27.85 -7.12 36.00
CA ASN A 54 -28.14 -5.70 36.08
C ASN A 54 -29.23 -5.31 35.07
N THR A 55 -30.41 -4.99 35.53
CA THR A 55 -31.56 -4.61 34.71
C THR A 55 -31.39 -3.26 33.98
N LYS A 56 -30.43 -2.44 34.40
CA LYS A 56 -30.10 -1.17 33.74
C LYS A 56 -29.25 -1.37 32.46
N VAL A 57 -28.70 -2.57 32.25
CA VAL A 57 -27.88 -2.93 31.09
C VAL A 57 -28.73 -3.76 30.14
N THR A 58 -28.96 -3.24 28.94
CA THR A 58 -29.77 -3.92 27.93
C THR A 58 -29.11 -5.18 27.37
N TYR A 59 -29.92 -6.07 26.80
CA TYR A 59 -29.41 -7.26 26.11
C TYR A 59 -28.42 -6.88 24.96
N GLU A 60 -28.70 -5.82 24.22
CA GLU A 60 -27.84 -5.34 23.15
C GLU A 60 -26.47 -4.91 23.69
N ASN A 61 -26.43 -4.17 24.80
CA ASN A 61 -25.19 -3.74 25.45
C ASN A 61 -24.35 -4.94 25.94
N LYS A 62 -24.98 -5.96 26.49
CA LYS A 62 -24.32 -7.21 26.90
C LYS A 62 -23.72 -7.93 25.71
N ASN A 63 -24.45 -7.99 24.58
CA ASN A 63 -23.96 -8.62 23.35
C ASN A 63 -22.73 -7.90 22.76
N ILE A 64 -22.67 -6.56 22.83
CA ILE A 64 -21.50 -5.78 22.38
C ILE A 64 -20.25 -6.16 23.18
N VAL A 65 -20.33 -6.14 24.51
CA VAL A 65 -19.19 -6.49 25.36
C VAL A 65 -18.78 -7.94 25.15
N LYS A 66 -19.75 -8.87 25.05
CA LYS A 66 -19.50 -10.28 24.78
C LYS A 66 -18.73 -10.49 23.48
N ARG A 67 -19.16 -9.87 22.39
CA ARG A 67 -18.46 -9.97 21.10
C ARG A 67 -17.03 -9.44 21.14
N TYR A 68 -16.77 -8.40 21.95
CA TYR A 68 -15.40 -7.93 22.18
C TYR A 68 -14.57 -8.95 22.96
N ILE A 69 -15.14 -9.58 24.00
CA ILE A 69 -14.48 -10.68 24.71
C ILE A 69 -14.15 -11.84 23.75
N ASP A 70 -15.09 -12.22 22.90
CA ASP A 70 -14.90 -13.30 21.92
C ASP A 70 -13.79 -12.97 20.92
N LEU A 71 -13.69 -11.71 20.46
CA LEU A 71 -12.57 -11.24 19.65
C LEU A 71 -11.23 -11.37 20.38
N LEU A 72 -11.15 -10.91 21.64
CA LEU A 72 -9.92 -11.01 22.44
C LEU A 72 -9.51 -12.48 22.66
N LYS A 73 -10.46 -13.37 22.91
CA LYS A 73 -10.21 -14.82 23.04
C LYS A 73 -9.69 -15.42 21.74
N LYS A 74 -10.25 -14.99 20.60
CA LYS A 74 -9.78 -15.43 19.29
C LYS A 74 -8.36 -14.93 19.00
N ILE A 75 -8.06 -13.67 19.32
CA ILE A 75 -6.68 -13.13 19.25
C ILE A 75 -5.74 -13.92 20.16
N LYS A 76 -6.18 -14.21 21.39
CA LYS A 76 -5.39 -15.01 22.34
C LYS A 76 -5.07 -16.40 21.81
N SER A 77 -6.03 -17.08 21.19
CA SER A 77 -5.83 -18.42 20.63
C SER A 77 -4.79 -18.49 19.50
N GLU A 78 -4.52 -17.39 18.80
CA GLU A 78 -3.48 -17.28 17.79
C GLU A 78 -2.09 -16.99 18.38
N GLU A 79 -2.01 -16.64 19.65
CA GLU A 79 -0.77 -16.31 20.37
C GLU A 79 0.09 -15.28 19.63
N LYS A 80 1.39 -15.59 19.45
CA LYS A 80 2.33 -14.74 18.73
C LYS A 80 2.06 -14.66 17.23
N ASN A 81 1.29 -15.60 16.68
CA ASN A 81 1.01 -15.66 15.24
C ASN A 81 -0.02 -14.61 14.82
N PHE A 82 -0.83 -14.10 15.74
CA PHE A 82 -1.84 -13.09 15.41
C PHE A 82 -1.29 -11.91 14.61
N VAL A 83 -0.17 -11.32 15.04
CA VAL A 83 0.39 -10.11 14.41
C VAL A 83 1.15 -10.36 13.11
N ILE A 84 1.41 -11.62 12.77
CA ILE A 84 2.05 -12.04 11.53
C ILE A 84 1.11 -12.85 10.63
N LYS A 85 -0.20 -12.87 10.92
CA LYS A 85 -1.21 -13.57 10.16
C LYS A 85 -1.60 -12.78 8.92
N GLU A 86 -1.58 -13.43 7.76
CA GLU A 86 -1.96 -12.83 6.46
C GLU A 86 -3.45 -12.51 6.42
N ASN A 87 -4.29 -13.46 6.84
CA ASN A 87 -5.72 -13.24 6.99
C ASN A 87 -6.01 -12.43 8.26
N LEU A 88 -5.99 -11.10 8.14
CA LEU A 88 -6.14 -10.15 9.23
C LEU A 88 -7.50 -10.22 9.95
N PHE A 89 -8.54 -10.55 9.22
CA PHE A 89 -9.91 -10.63 9.77
C PHE A 89 -10.31 -12.05 10.17
N PHE A 90 -9.36 -12.98 10.22
CA PHE A 90 -9.63 -14.39 10.45
C PHE A 90 -10.61 -14.94 9.37
N ASP A 91 -11.61 -15.72 9.83
CA ASP A 91 -12.68 -16.20 8.97
C ASP A 91 -14.00 -15.46 9.24
N TYR A 92 -13.92 -14.21 9.72
CA TYR A 92 -15.10 -13.42 9.98
C TYR A 92 -15.83 -13.05 8.70
N LYS A 93 -17.15 -13.17 8.73
CA LYS A 93 -18.00 -12.70 7.64
C LYS A 93 -18.02 -11.16 7.61
N VAL A 94 -18.35 -10.60 6.47
CA VAL A 94 -18.44 -9.15 6.24
C VAL A 94 -19.30 -8.44 7.29
N ASP A 95 -20.44 -9.03 7.67
CA ASP A 95 -21.33 -8.44 8.69
C ASP A 95 -20.67 -8.36 10.07
N GLU A 96 -19.86 -9.34 10.42
CA GLU A 96 -19.11 -9.36 11.68
C GLU A 96 -18.02 -8.27 11.69
N ILE A 97 -17.29 -8.14 10.58
CA ILE A 97 -16.25 -7.11 10.41
C ILE A 97 -16.87 -5.71 10.49
N ASN A 98 -17.99 -5.51 9.80
CA ASN A 98 -18.74 -4.25 9.84
C ASN A 98 -19.25 -3.93 11.24
N PHE A 99 -19.73 -4.95 11.97
CA PHE A 99 -20.18 -4.78 13.35
C PHE A 99 -19.01 -4.37 14.26
N LEU A 100 -17.88 -5.08 14.20
CA LEU A 100 -16.70 -4.76 15.00
C LEU A 100 -16.18 -3.35 14.69
N SER A 101 -16.07 -3.00 13.44
CA SER A 101 -15.68 -1.64 13.01
C SER A 101 -16.64 -0.58 13.56
N LYS A 102 -17.95 -0.83 13.50
CA LYS A 102 -18.99 0.11 14.00
C LYS A 102 -18.87 0.36 15.49
N ILE A 103 -18.71 -0.70 16.29
CA ILE A 103 -18.65 -0.54 17.77
C ILE A 103 -17.33 0.07 18.25
N MET A 104 -16.25 -0.12 17.48
CA MET A 104 -14.91 0.38 17.82
C MET A 104 -14.60 1.75 17.21
N LYS A 105 -15.41 2.21 16.25
CA LYS A 105 -15.17 3.47 15.52
C LYS A 105 -15.08 4.64 16.48
N LYS A 106 -13.91 5.31 16.48
CA LYS A 106 -13.68 6.52 17.26
C LYS A 106 -13.80 7.75 16.36
N GLU A 107 -14.81 8.57 16.62
CA GLU A 107 -14.96 9.87 15.96
C GLU A 107 -14.32 10.98 16.83
N LYS A 108 -13.97 12.10 16.18
CA LYS A 108 -13.37 13.24 16.88
C LYS A 108 -14.38 13.78 17.91
N ASN A 109 -13.93 13.85 19.19
CA ASN A 109 -14.73 14.34 20.33
C ASN A 109 -15.98 13.53 20.70
N LYS A 110 -16.07 12.27 20.25
CA LYS A 110 -17.14 11.35 20.64
C LYS A 110 -16.59 10.05 21.19
N LYS A 111 -17.27 9.46 22.16
CA LYS A 111 -16.99 8.11 22.60
C LYS A 111 -17.42 7.11 21.51
N SER A 112 -16.67 6.02 21.37
CA SER A 112 -17.14 4.87 20.59
C SER A 112 -18.27 4.15 21.34
N ILE A 113 -19.07 3.34 20.64
CA ILE A 113 -20.12 2.55 21.27
C ILE A 113 -19.51 1.64 22.36
N LEU A 114 -18.35 1.05 22.08
CA LEU A 114 -17.66 0.20 23.05
C LEU A 114 -17.17 0.99 24.28
N GLU A 115 -16.70 2.24 24.14
CA GLU A 115 -16.37 3.12 25.27
C GLU A 115 -17.57 3.40 26.16
N GLU A 116 -18.73 3.65 25.58
CA GLU A 116 -19.97 3.85 26.33
C GLU A 116 -20.36 2.59 27.11
N MET A 117 -20.19 1.42 26.48
CA MET A 117 -20.44 0.14 27.15
C MET A 117 -19.46 -0.08 28.30
N PHE A 118 -18.17 0.17 28.10
CA PHE A 118 -17.17 0.06 29.16
C PHE A 118 -17.52 0.94 30.38
N SER A 119 -17.93 2.19 30.11
CA SER A 119 -18.40 3.09 31.16
C SER A 119 -19.62 2.51 31.92
N SER A 120 -20.58 1.91 31.18
CA SER A 120 -21.80 1.34 31.74
C SER A 120 -21.54 0.07 32.58
N PHE A 121 -20.55 -0.74 32.19
CA PHE A 121 -20.15 -1.95 32.91
C PHE A 121 -19.07 -1.69 33.97
N LYS A 122 -18.56 -0.46 34.10
CA LYS A 122 -17.43 -0.06 34.94
C LYS A 122 -16.14 -0.82 34.63
N ILE A 123 -15.94 -1.10 33.33
CA ILE A 123 -14.70 -1.69 32.79
C ILE A 123 -13.69 -0.55 32.56
N ASP A 124 -12.45 -0.79 32.94
CA ASP A 124 -11.39 0.19 32.75
C ASP A 124 -11.12 0.45 31.25
N GLU A 125 -10.94 1.72 30.91
CA GLU A 125 -10.64 2.15 29.52
C GLU A 125 -9.28 1.65 29.01
N GLU A 126 -8.37 1.22 29.90
CA GLU A 126 -7.09 0.62 29.50
C GLU A 126 -7.25 -0.64 28.64
N TYR A 127 -8.39 -1.37 28.81
CA TYR A 127 -8.72 -2.59 28.06
C TYR A 127 -9.45 -2.32 26.74
N LEU A 128 -9.75 -1.07 26.41
CA LEU A 128 -10.30 -0.70 25.11
C LEU A 128 -9.29 -1.01 23.98
N PRO A 129 -9.75 -1.42 22.81
CA PRO A 129 -8.85 -1.92 21.75
C PRO A 129 -7.80 -0.89 21.32
N TYR A 130 -8.10 0.40 21.27
CA TYR A 130 -7.12 1.43 20.91
C TYR A 130 -6.10 1.74 22.04
N ASN A 131 -6.35 1.33 23.27
CA ASN A 131 -5.38 1.38 24.37
C ASN A 131 -4.61 0.06 24.45
N LEU A 132 -5.31 -1.08 24.37
CA LEU A 132 -4.72 -2.41 24.43
C LEU A 132 -3.75 -2.66 23.24
N PHE A 133 -4.16 -2.32 22.03
CA PHE A 133 -3.38 -2.44 20.80
C PHE A 133 -2.80 -1.10 20.33
N SER A 134 -2.52 -0.16 21.23
CA SER A 134 -2.01 1.15 20.85
C SER A 134 -0.74 1.04 20.01
N TYR A 135 -0.75 1.71 18.86
CA TYR A 135 0.41 1.79 17.97
C TYR A 135 1.65 2.42 18.65
N ASP A 136 1.43 3.26 19.66
CA ASP A 136 2.53 3.89 20.40
C ASP A 136 3.32 2.91 21.26
N LYS A 137 2.77 1.71 21.52
CA LYS A 137 3.49 0.60 22.16
C LYS A 137 4.57 0.01 21.27
N PHE A 138 4.46 0.15 19.94
CA PHE A 138 5.52 -0.21 19.00
C PHE A 138 6.49 0.98 18.84
N PRO A 139 7.71 0.88 19.39
CA PRO A 139 8.60 2.04 19.50
C PRO A 139 9.03 2.56 18.12
N ASN A 140 9.27 3.86 18.01
CA ASN A 140 9.71 4.48 16.76
C ASN A 140 11.18 4.16 16.46
N HIS A 141 12.10 4.50 17.37
CA HIS A 141 13.55 4.36 17.19
C HIS A 141 14.24 3.60 18.33
N THR A 142 13.56 3.39 19.46
CA THR A 142 14.15 2.79 20.65
C THR A 142 13.99 1.28 20.69
N GLY A 143 14.87 0.60 21.45
CA GLY A 143 14.81 -0.85 21.60
C GLY A 143 15.40 -1.62 20.41
N LYS A 144 15.50 -2.95 20.59
CA LYS A 144 16.07 -3.86 19.58
C LYS A 144 15.15 -4.06 18.36
N TRP A 145 13.84 -3.95 18.53
CA TRP A 145 12.83 -4.03 17.49
C TRP A 145 11.92 -2.80 17.55
N ASN A 146 11.83 -2.08 16.46
CA ASN A 146 11.13 -0.80 16.35
C ASN A 146 10.71 -0.50 14.90
N ARG A 147 9.91 0.55 14.68
CA ARG A 147 9.36 0.94 13.37
C ARG A 147 10.45 1.23 12.35
N HIS A 148 11.50 1.94 12.75
CA HIS A 148 12.62 2.24 11.85
C HIS A 148 13.31 0.95 11.38
N LYS A 149 13.57 0.00 12.30
CA LYS A 149 14.19 -1.29 11.96
C LYS A 149 13.31 -2.13 11.04
N LEU A 150 11.99 -2.12 11.26
CA LEU A 150 11.02 -2.75 10.36
C LEU A 150 11.12 -2.17 8.96
N LEU A 151 11.01 -0.84 8.82
CA LEU A 151 11.10 -0.15 7.51
C LEU A 151 12.43 -0.43 6.81
N SER A 152 13.55 -0.40 7.54
CA SER A 152 14.88 -0.67 6.99
C SER A 152 15.01 -2.09 6.45
N LEU A 153 14.43 -3.09 7.13
CA LEU A 153 14.49 -4.49 6.70
C LEU A 153 13.49 -4.84 5.58
N MET A 154 12.42 -4.07 5.42
CA MET A 154 11.49 -4.24 4.30
C MET A 154 12.08 -3.82 2.97
N GLU A 155 13.08 -2.95 2.95
CA GLU A 155 13.81 -2.51 1.74
C GLU A 155 12.87 -2.03 0.60
N ILE A 156 11.75 -1.39 0.96
CA ILE A 156 10.80 -0.83 -0.02
C ILE A 156 11.23 0.61 -0.32
N GLU A 157 11.71 0.85 -1.53
CA GLU A 157 12.31 2.13 -1.93
C GLU A 157 11.35 3.08 -2.66
N VAL A 158 10.21 2.58 -3.13
CA VAL A 158 9.19 3.36 -3.82
C VAL A 158 7.85 3.15 -3.15
N CYS A 159 7.11 4.23 -2.92
CA CYS A 159 5.79 4.16 -2.32
C CYS A 159 4.87 3.23 -3.13
N PRO A 160 4.39 2.10 -2.56
CA PRO A 160 3.58 1.14 -3.30
C PRO A 160 2.22 1.73 -3.71
N TYR A 161 1.68 2.67 -2.94
CA TYR A 161 0.40 3.28 -3.24
C TYR A 161 0.41 4.13 -4.51
N CYS A 162 1.41 4.98 -4.68
CA CYS A 162 1.40 5.92 -5.80
C CYS A 162 2.48 5.67 -6.85
N GLN A 163 3.51 4.88 -6.57
CA GLN A 163 4.67 4.70 -7.44
C GLN A 163 5.30 6.00 -7.99
N ARG A 164 5.18 7.11 -7.25
CA ARG A 164 5.69 8.43 -7.65
C ARG A 164 6.89 8.87 -6.83
N ASN A 165 6.91 8.49 -5.54
CA ASN A 165 7.86 9.00 -4.57
C ASN A 165 8.81 7.91 -4.11
N TYR A 166 10.09 8.20 -4.07
CA TYR A 166 11.04 7.41 -3.32
C TYR A 166 10.74 7.51 -1.82
N ILE A 167 10.91 6.39 -1.15
CA ILE A 167 10.87 6.27 0.31
C ILE A 167 12.12 5.50 0.73
N SER A 168 12.75 5.92 1.80
CA SER A 168 13.99 5.30 2.27
C SER A 168 14.09 5.34 3.78
N SER A 169 14.81 4.39 4.33
CA SER A 169 15.20 4.36 5.74
C SER A 169 16.70 4.12 5.81
N PHE A 170 17.40 4.92 6.57
CA PHE A 170 18.84 4.82 6.71
C PHE A 170 19.29 5.06 8.16
N GLU A 171 20.44 4.51 8.50
CA GLU A 171 21.10 4.69 9.77
C GLU A 171 22.57 5.07 9.51
N GLU A 172 22.98 6.26 9.92
CA GLU A 172 24.34 6.76 9.77
C GLU A 172 24.77 7.42 11.07
N ASN A 173 25.94 7.03 11.58
CA ASN A 173 26.53 7.60 12.81
C ASN A 173 25.57 7.68 14.01
N ASN A 174 24.73 6.63 14.22
CA ASN A 174 23.63 6.58 15.19
C ASN A 174 22.44 7.51 14.90
N ASP A 175 22.44 8.22 13.78
CA ASP A 175 21.28 8.96 13.30
C ASP A 175 20.38 8.03 12.47
N LYS A 176 19.14 7.85 12.92
CA LYS A 176 18.14 6.98 12.29
C LYS A 176 17.05 7.83 11.69
N ARG A 177 16.99 7.87 10.36
CA ARG A 177 16.00 8.65 9.64
C ARG A 177 15.24 7.80 8.62
N THR A 178 14.03 8.23 8.34
CA THR A 178 13.21 7.64 7.30
C THR A 178 12.37 8.72 6.61
N THR A 179 12.19 8.59 5.30
CA THR A 179 11.20 9.34 4.52
C THR A 179 9.93 8.53 4.31
N ALA A 180 9.92 7.28 4.79
CA ALA A 180 8.77 6.41 4.78
C ALA A 180 7.93 6.57 6.05
N ASP A 181 6.63 6.72 5.88
CA ASP A 181 5.65 6.50 6.94
C ASP A 181 5.28 5.02 6.99
N LEU A 182 4.95 4.51 8.17
CA LEU A 182 4.35 3.19 8.34
C LEU A 182 2.83 3.38 8.46
N ASP A 183 2.14 3.29 7.31
CA ASP A 183 0.69 3.44 7.25
C ASP A 183 -0.02 2.18 7.74
N HIS A 184 -1.22 2.38 8.28
CA HIS A 184 -2.17 1.30 8.58
C HIS A 184 -3.14 1.18 7.42
N PHE A 185 -3.04 0.13 6.60
CA PHE A 185 -3.97 -0.07 5.48
C PHE A 185 -5.41 -0.03 5.99
N TYR A 186 -5.77 -0.88 6.93
CA TYR A 186 -7.02 -0.77 7.69
C TYR A 186 -6.82 0.23 8.83
N PRO A 187 -7.50 1.39 8.78
CA PRO A 187 -7.20 2.49 9.69
C PRO A 187 -7.47 2.10 11.16
N LYS A 188 -6.52 2.42 12.03
CA LYS A 188 -6.61 2.10 13.47
C LYS A 188 -7.79 2.74 14.19
N SER A 189 -8.42 3.76 13.60
CA SER A 189 -9.64 4.37 14.12
C SER A 189 -10.90 3.51 13.91
N LEU A 190 -10.86 2.58 12.95
CA LEU A 190 -11.95 1.65 12.64
C LEU A 190 -11.61 0.22 13.07
N TYR A 191 -10.35 -0.16 12.95
CA TYR A 191 -9.83 -1.51 13.21
C TYR A 191 -8.66 -1.47 14.20
N PRO A 192 -8.88 -0.95 15.43
CA PRO A 192 -7.79 -0.74 16.38
C PRO A 192 -7.06 -2.03 16.77
N PHE A 193 -7.73 -3.18 16.77
CA PHE A 193 -7.11 -4.48 17.04
C PHE A 193 -6.07 -4.91 15.97
N LEU A 194 -6.11 -4.31 14.79
CA LEU A 194 -5.11 -4.53 13.73
C LEU A 194 -3.95 -3.52 13.77
N ALA A 195 -3.95 -2.60 14.73
CA ALA A 195 -2.96 -1.51 14.78
C ALA A 195 -1.51 -1.98 14.98
N LEU A 196 -1.30 -3.22 15.38
CA LEU A 196 0.02 -3.84 15.57
C LEU A 196 0.28 -5.02 14.62
N SER A 197 -0.64 -5.31 13.68
CA SER A 197 -0.49 -6.41 12.74
C SER A 197 0.51 -6.06 11.64
N LEU A 198 1.47 -6.95 11.40
CA LEU A 198 2.53 -6.76 10.40
C LEU A 198 1.98 -6.54 9.00
N TYR A 199 1.01 -7.35 8.61
CA TYR A 199 0.35 -7.28 7.30
C TYR A 199 -0.61 -6.08 7.17
N ASN A 200 -0.85 -5.33 8.25
CA ASN A 200 -1.56 -4.06 8.19
C ASN A 200 -0.61 -2.85 7.97
N PHE A 201 0.69 -3.06 8.04
CA PHE A 201 1.69 -2.01 7.88
C PHE A 201 2.11 -1.86 6.43
N ILE A 202 1.94 -0.67 5.87
CA ILE A 202 2.33 -0.32 4.51
C ILE A 202 3.38 0.81 4.57
N PRO A 203 4.65 0.54 4.20
CA PRO A 203 5.61 1.61 3.97
C PRO A 203 5.11 2.52 2.86
N SER A 204 4.93 3.80 3.14
CA SER A 204 4.32 4.73 2.19
C SER A 204 4.90 6.13 2.31
N CYS A 205 4.73 6.96 1.30
CA CYS A 205 5.07 8.35 1.40
C CYS A 205 4.03 9.12 2.24
N GLN A 206 4.48 10.16 2.94
CA GLN A 206 3.62 11.01 3.76
C GLN A 206 2.40 11.56 3.01
N ILE A 207 2.55 11.85 1.72
CA ILE A 207 1.46 12.37 0.89
C ILE A 207 0.32 11.35 0.80
N CYS A 208 0.63 10.09 0.47
CA CYS A 208 -0.38 9.04 0.39
C CYS A 208 -0.97 8.72 1.77
N ASN A 209 -0.13 8.56 2.78
CA ASN A 209 -0.56 8.23 4.13
C ASN A 209 -1.42 9.35 4.74
N SER A 210 -0.86 10.56 4.88
CA SER A 210 -1.47 11.60 5.71
C SER A 210 -2.38 12.56 4.94
N ARG A 211 -2.10 12.83 3.64
CA ARG A 211 -2.85 13.82 2.86
C ARG A 211 -4.01 13.23 2.09
N PHE A 212 -3.87 12.01 1.56
CA PHE A 212 -4.91 11.41 0.74
C PHE A 212 -5.71 10.35 1.51
N LYS A 213 -5.06 9.28 1.97
CA LYS A 213 -5.73 8.19 2.66
C LYS A 213 -6.25 8.61 4.04
N GLY A 214 -5.36 9.08 4.90
CA GLY A 214 -5.72 9.42 6.29
C GLY A 214 -6.43 8.26 6.99
N SER A 215 -7.59 8.55 7.60
CA SER A 215 -8.43 7.57 8.30
C SER A 215 -9.59 7.00 7.47
N LYS A 216 -9.54 7.13 6.13
CA LYS A 216 -10.57 6.56 5.25
C LYS A 216 -10.59 5.04 5.35
N ASP A 217 -11.79 4.46 5.30
CA ASP A 217 -11.95 3.02 5.27
C ASP A 217 -11.46 2.45 3.93
N THR A 218 -10.59 1.46 4.01
CA THR A 218 -9.99 0.79 2.86
C THR A 218 -10.43 -0.67 2.73
N TYR A 219 -11.44 -1.10 3.50
CA TYR A 219 -11.89 -2.49 3.51
C TYR A 219 -12.24 -3.02 2.11
N ASN A 220 -12.87 -2.19 1.27
CA ASN A 220 -13.19 -2.52 -0.11
C ASN A 220 -12.20 -1.89 -1.11
N SER A 221 -10.94 -1.74 -0.76
CA SER A 221 -9.87 -1.27 -1.63
C SER A 221 -8.91 -2.41 -1.95
N ILE A 222 -8.05 -2.23 -2.95
CA ILE A 222 -7.01 -3.21 -3.29
C ILE A 222 -6.04 -3.34 -2.12
N TYR A 223 -5.94 -4.54 -1.58
CA TYR A 223 -5.08 -4.83 -0.45
C TYR A 223 -3.65 -5.13 -0.93
N PRO A 224 -2.63 -4.32 -0.52
CA PRO A 224 -1.30 -4.36 -1.12
C PRO A 224 -0.54 -5.68 -0.98
N TYR A 225 -0.87 -6.51 -0.01
CA TYR A 225 -0.24 -7.83 0.16
C TYR A 225 -0.85 -8.93 -0.71
N GLU A 226 -2.04 -8.70 -1.29
CA GLU A 226 -2.76 -9.71 -2.08
C GLU A 226 -2.84 -9.36 -3.56
N GLU A 227 -3.24 -8.12 -3.88
CA GLU A 227 -3.61 -7.71 -5.24
C GLU A 227 -2.90 -6.42 -5.66
N SER A 228 -2.89 -6.15 -6.96
CA SER A 228 -2.36 -4.93 -7.56
C SER A 228 -3.28 -4.38 -8.64
N PHE A 229 -3.06 -3.15 -9.09
CA PHE A 229 -3.71 -2.63 -10.30
C PHE A 229 -3.43 -3.49 -11.53
N ASP A 230 -2.21 -4.04 -11.63
CA ASP A 230 -1.83 -4.90 -12.75
C ASP A 230 -2.59 -6.23 -12.74
N ASP A 231 -2.82 -6.81 -11.55
CA ASP A 231 -3.57 -8.06 -11.41
C ASP A 231 -5.04 -7.88 -11.79
N LEU A 232 -5.61 -6.72 -11.52
CA LEU A 232 -6.99 -6.35 -11.87
C LEU A 232 -7.09 -5.67 -13.25
N GLY A 233 -6.01 -5.59 -14.02
CA GLY A 233 -6.01 -5.05 -15.38
C GLY A 233 -6.15 -3.53 -15.48
N ALA A 234 -6.04 -2.79 -14.37
CA ALA A 234 -6.06 -1.34 -14.41
C ALA A 234 -4.77 -0.78 -15.02
N LYS A 235 -4.92 0.13 -15.99
CA LYS A 235 -3.82 0.72 -16.78
C LYS A 235 -3.93 2.23 -16.83
N PHE A 236 -2.79 2.90 -16.83
CA PHE A 236 -2.72 4.29 -17.22
C PHE A 236 -2.89 4.43 -18.73
N LYS A 237 -3.66 5.41 -19.16
CA LYS A 237 -3.86 5.78 -20.57
C LYS A 237 -3.86 7.29 -20.73
N THR A 238 -3.41 7.73 -21.88
CA THR A 238 -3.53 9.14 -22.29
C THR A 238 -4.92 9.42 -22.85
N SER A 239 -5.34 10.67 -22.80
CA SER A 239 -6.51 11.14 -23.56
C SER A 239 -6.12 11.35 -25.04
N LYS A 240 -7.12 11.47 -25.92
CA LYS A 240 -6.89 11.57 -27.36
C LYS A 240 -6.09 12.80 -27.77
N GLU A 241 -6.14 13.86 -26.97
CA GLU A 241 -5.44 15.11 -27.17
C GLU A 241 -3.90 14.97 -27.16
N ILE A 242 -3.36 13.85 -26.69
CA ILE A 242 -1.92 13.55 -26.72
C ILE A 242 -1.35 13.62 -28.14
N ILE A 243 -2.11 13.20 -29.14
CA ILE A 243 -1.68 13.20 -30.54
C ILE A 243 -1.54 14.64 -31.04
N ASP A 244 -2.53 15.48 -30.78
CA ASP A 244 -2.52 16.90 -31.18
C ASP A 244 -1.37 17.64 -30.49
N GLU A 245 -1.10 17.32 -29.21
CA GLU A 245 0.01 17.89 -28.43
C GLU A 245 1.40 17.50 -29.01
N ILE A 246 1.57 16.22 -29.39
CA ILE A 246 2.83 15.72 -29.97
C ILE A 246 3.07 16.34 -31.37
N LEU A 247 2.01 16.48 -32.17
CA LEU A 247 2.08 17.08 -33.50
C LEU A 247 2.21 18.60 -33.47
N GLY A 248 2.04 19.23 -32.29
CA GLY A 248 2.06 20.69 -32.17
C GLY A 248 0.87 21.39 -32.84
N GLU A 249 -0.23 20.66 -33.07
CA GLU A 249 -1.38 21.16 -33.84
C GLU A 249 -2.34 22.05 -33.02
N LYS A 250 -2.29 21.93 -31.69
CA LYS A 250 -3.12 22.72 -30.75
C LYS A 250 -2.43 22.88 -29.41
N ASP A 251 -2.73 24.00 -28.71
CA ASP A 251 -2.49 24.18 -27.27
C ASP A 251 -3.46 23.30 -26.43
N SER A 252 -3.63 22.02 -26.83
CA SER A 252 -4.52 21.11 -26.15
C SER A 252 -3.77 20.29 -25.13
N GLU A 253 -4.07 20.55 -23.85
CA GLU A 253 -3.50 19.79 -22.75
C GLU A 253 -4.13 18.39 -22.69
N PHE A 254 -3.34 17.33 -22.83
CA PHE A 254 -3.83 15.96 -22.62
C PHE A 254 -3.90 15.58 -21.15
N PHE A 255 -4.63 14.52 -20.84
CA PHE A 255 -4.81 13.99 -19.51
C PHE A 255 -4.38 12.54 -19.41
N ILE A 256 -3.89 12.17 -18.21
CA ILE A 256 -3.64 10.78 -17.86
C ILE A 256 -4.85 10.25 -17.10
N ASN A 257 -5.43 9.18 -17.58
CA ASN A 257 -6.56 8.49 -16.98
C ASN A 257 -6.14 7.10 -16.50
N ILE A 258 -6.90 6.53 -15.56
CA ILE A 258 -6.76 5.12 -15.17
C ILE A 258 -7.93 4.38 -15.78
N ASP A 259 -7.64 3.53 -16.77
CA ASP A 259 -8.61 2.67 -17.43
C ASP A 259 -8.54 1.26 -16.84
N TYR A 260 -9.68 0.69 -16.51
CA TYR A 260 -9.79 -0.66 -15.95
C TYR A 260 -10.87 -1.51 -16.66
N GLY A 261 -11.39 -1.03 -17.79
CA GLY A 261 -12.33 -1.76 -18.65
C GLY A 261 -13.64 -2.16 -17.96
N ASN A 262 -14.25 -3.21 -18.47
CA ASN A 262 -15.47 -3.82 -17.90
C ASN A 262 -15.09 -5.02 -17.04
N LEU A 263 -14.85 -4.78 -15.77
CA LEU A 263 -14.57 -5.80 -14.77
C LEU A 263 -15.84 -6.23 -14.03
N LYS A 264 -15.74 -7.25 -13.18
CA LYS A 264 -16.80 -7.60 -12.23
C LYS A 264 -17.02 -6.42 -11.27
N ASP A 265 -18.25 -6.24 -10.81
CA ASP A 265 -18.63 -5.11 -9.94
C ASP A 265 -17.76 -4.99 -8.68
N GLU A 266 -17.33 -6.11 -8.12
CA GLU A 266 -16.46 -6.14 -6.94
C GLU A 266 -15.07 -5.60 -7.24
N ASP A 267 -14.43 -6.03 -8.33
CA ASP A 267 -13.08 -5.58 -8.73
C ASP A 267 -13.11 -4.10 -9.14
N ASN A 268 -14.16 -3.67 -9.85
CA ASN A 268 -14.40 -2.27 -10.16
C ASN A 268 -14.48 -1.41 -8.89
N LYS A 269 -15.20 -1.88 -7.88
CA LYS A 269 -15.32 -1.21 -6.59
C LYS A 269 -13.98 -1.07 -5.89
N LYS A 270 -13.18 -2.15 -5.84
CA LYS A 270 -11.84 -2.12 -5.23
C LYS A 270 -10.93 -1.10 -5.91
N ILE A 271 -10.92 -1.06 -7.25
CA ILE A 271 -10.12 -0.10 -8.02
C ILE A 271 -10.60 1.33 -7.75
N GLN A 272 -11.89 1.61 -7.88
CA GLN A 272 -12.47 2.94 -7.67
C GLN A 272 -12.21 3.46 -6.25
N ASN A 273 -12.37 2.61 -5.24
CA ASN A 273 -12.08 2.97 -3.86
C ASN A 273 -10.59 3.27 -3.66
N SER A 274 -9.70 2.48 -4.25
CA SER A 274 -8.25 2.72 -4.17
C SER A 274 -7.87 4.03 -4.86
N ILE A 275 -8.40 4.31 -6.06
CA ILE A 275 -8.19 5.58 -6.77
C ILE A 275 -8.67 6.76 -5.93
N SER A 276 -9.89 6.67 -5.40
CA SER A 276 -10.51 7.75 -4.61
C SER A 276 -9.81 7.97 -3.27
N ASN A 277 -9.48 6.89 -2.55
CA ASN A 277 -8.84 6.98 -1.24
C ASN A 277 -7.43 7.58 -1.33
N LEU A 278 -6.70 7.24 -2.39
CA LEU A 278 -5.33 7.69 -2.62
C LEU A 278 -5.25 8.92 -3.56
N GLY A 279 -6.37 9.41 -4.09
CA GLY A 279 -6.43 10.56 -4.99
C GLY A 279 -5.63 10.38 -6.28
N LEU A 280 -5.50 9.13 -6.77
CA LEU A 280 -4.60 8.79 -7.89
C LEU A 280 -5.04 9.45 -9.19
N ASP A 281 -6.33 9.52 -9.45
CA ASP A 281 -6.91 10.22 -10.59
C ASP A 281 -6.50 11.70 -10.66
N LYS A 282 -6.44 12.35 -9.51
CA LYS A 282 -6.08 13.77 -9.40
C LYS A 282 -4.60 14.02 -9.55
N VAL A 283 -3.78 13.19 -8.87
CA VAL A 283 -2.32 13.39 -8.86
C VAL A 283 -1.65 12.94 -10.13
N TYR A 284 -2.28 12.04 -10.92
CA TYR A 284 -1.73 11.62 -12.20
C TYR A 284 -2.25 12.46 -13.37
N LYS A 285 -3.45 13.03 -13.26
CA LYS A 285 -4.18 13.66 -14.37
C LYS A 285 -3.35 14.60 -15.25
N LYS A 286 -2.52 15.45 -14.62
CA LYS A 286 -1.68 16.45 -15.32
C LYS A 286 -0.23 16.45 -14.85
N SER A 287 0.07 15.90 -13.69
CA SER A 287 1.37 16.09 -13.03
C SER A 287 2.54 15.45 -13.78
N HIS A 288 2.28 14.57 -14.72
CA HIS A 288 3.30 13.80 -15.42
C HIS A 288 3.22 13.95 -16.96
N ASN A 289 2.46 14.93 -17.46
CA ASN A 289 2.33 15.17 -18.89
C ASN A 289 3.69 15.43 -19.54
N HIS A 290 4.53 16.27 -18.93
CA HIS A 290 5.85 16.56 -19.43
C HIS A 290 6.72 15.30 -19.54
N TYR A 291 6.69 14.45 -18.51
CA TYR A 291 7.41 13.18 -18.55
C TYR A 291 6.94 12.26 -19.69
N ILE A 292 5.63 12.17 -19.93
CA ILE A 292 5.09 11.35 -21.03
C ILE A 292 5.45 11.94 -22.38
N LYS A 293 5.37 13.26 -22.52
CA LYS A 293 5.80 13.96 -23.75
C LYS A 293 7.28 13.66 -24.05
N ASP A 294 8.15 13.85 -23.07
CA ASP A 294 9.58 13.54 -23.20
C ASP A 294 9.83 12.07 -23.54
N LEU A 295 9.08 11.14 -22.90
CA LEU A 295 9.18 9.71 -23.18
C LEU A 295 8.88 9.39 -24.63
N LEU A 296 7.77 9.90 -25.15
CA LEU A 296 7.33 9.64 -26.53
C LEU A 296 8.23 10.35 -27.54
N GLU A 297 8.55 11.63 -27.35
CA GLU A 297 9.45 12.38 -28.21
C GLU A 297 10.86 11.76 -28.28
N ASN A 298 11.42 11.31 -27.16
CA ASN A 298 12.74 10.69 -27.16
C ASN A 298 12.77 9.38 -27.93
N ILE A 299 11.67 8.61 -27.92
CA ILE A 299 11.59 7.36 -28.68
C ILE A 299 11.38 7.65 -30.18
N GLU A 300 10.59 8.69 -30.51
CA GLU A 300 10.35 9.09 -31.92
C GLU A 300 11.51 9.81 -32.56
N LYS A 301 12.33 10.58 -31.81
CA LYS A 301 13.50 11.30 -32.31
C LYS A 301 14.56 10.40 -32.97
N TYR A 302 14.52 9.09 -32.73
CA TYR A 302 15.46 8.12 -33.27
C TYR A 302 14.73 6.99 -34.01
N PRO A 303 13.92 7.33 -35.06
CA PRO A 303 13.32 6.30 -35.88
C PRO A 303 14.42 5.48 -36.57
N LYS A 304 14.11 4.22 -36.87
CA LYS A 304 15.06 3.29 -37.51
C LYS A 304 15.74 3.93 -38.72
N ASN A 305 14.98 4.64 -39.55
CA ASN A 305 15.46 5.31 -40.76
C ASN A 305 16.49 6.42 -40.50
N TYR A 306 16.33 7.18 -39.38
CA TYR A 306 17.31 8.19 -38.99
C TYR A 306 18.62 7.54 -38.54
N LEU A 307 18.54 6.45 -37.79
CA LEU A 307 19.71 5.69 -37.37
C LEU A 307 20.41 5.02 -38.56
N GLU A 308 19.65 4.53 -39.55
CA GLU A 308 20.17 4.03 -40.83
C GLU A 308 20.92 5.12 -41.56
N SER A 309 20.37 6.33 -41.68
CA SER A 309 21.03 7.48 -42.30
C SER A 309 22.29 7.93 -41.56
N CYS A 310 22.28 7.88 -40.21
CA CYS A 310 23.49 8.17 -39.42
C CYS A 310 24.60 7.15 -39.68
N ILE A 311 24.26 5.89 -39.93
CA ILE A 311 25.20 4.80 -40.16
C ILE A 311 25.77 4.86 -41.57
N GLU A 312 25.00 5.34 -42.55
CA GLU A 312 25.49 5.61 -43.92
C GLU A 312 26.66 6.61 -43.93
N ILE A 313 26.72 7.53 -42.97
CA ILE A 313 27.87 8.45 -42.79
C ILE A 313 29.13 7.67 -42.38
N PHE A 314 28.98 6.50 -41.77
CA PHE A 314 30.08 5.60 -41.38
C PHE A 314 30.29 4.44 -42.36
N ASP A 315 29.73 4.49 -43.57
CA ASP A 315 29.72 3.41 -44.53
C ASP A 315 31.13 2.97 -44.94
N GLU A 316 32.12 3.86 -44.87
CA GLU A 316 33.54 3.52 -45.09
C GLU A 316 34.08 2.55 -44.02
N TYR A 317 33.45 2.53 -42.83
CA TYR A 317 33.87 1.71 -41.69
C TYR A 317 33.00 0.46 -41.43
N CYS A 318 31.80 0.42 -42.05
CA CYS A 318 30.83 -0.66 -41.82
C CYS A 318 30.33 -1.24 -43.15
N LYS A 319 31.21 -1.97 -43.86
CA LYS A 319 30.85 -2.67 -45.13
C LYS A 319 30.00 -3.93 -44.93
N ASP A 320 29.80 -4.39 -43.69
CA ASP A 320 29.09 -5.60 -43.34
C ASP A 320 27.68 -5.26 -42.85
N GLU A 321 26.64 -5.68 -43.60
CA GLU A 321 25.23 -5.46 -43.27
C GLU A 321 24.85 -6.03 -41.87
N ASN A 322 25.40 -7.16 -41.50
CA ASN A 322 25.18 -7.71 -40.15
C ASN A 322 25.75 -6.81 -39.04
N LYS A 323 26.82 -6.08 -39.34
CA LYS A 323 27.41 -5.10 -38.41
C LYS A 323 26.55 -3.85 -38.32
N LYS A 324 26.00 -3.36 -39.47
CA LYS A 324 25.07 -2.23 -39.53
C LYS A 324 23.82 -2.52 -38.68
N GLU A 325 23.16 -3.67 -38.87
CA GLU A 325 21.99 -4.07 -38.08
C GLU A 325 22.30 -4.13 -36.60
N LYS A 326 23.46 -4.65 -36.19
CA LYS A 326 23.89 -4.69 -34.80
C LYS A 326 24.08 -3.29 -34.21
N ILE A 327 24.63 -2.36 -34.97
CA ILE A 327 24.85 -0.98 -34.54
C ILE A 327 23.51 -0.25 -34.41
N ILE A 328 22.59 -0.38 -35.37
CA ILE A 328 21.23 0.18 -35.31
C ILE A 328 20.51 -0.34 -34.05
N LYS A 329 20.55 -1.64 -33.88
CA LYS A 329 19.95 -2.27 -32.70
C LYS A 329 20.56 -1.73 -31.38
N TYR A 330 21.87 -1.56 -31.33
CA TYR A 330 22.59 -1.03 -30.19
C TYR A 330 22.14 0.41 -29.85
N PHE A 331 21.99 1.29 -30.85
CA PHE A 331 21.51 2.66 -30.65
C PHE A 331 20.04 2.70 -30.21
N ILE A 332 19.18 1.87 -30.79
CA ILE A 332 17.78 1.72 -30.37
C ILE A 332 17.71 1.25 -28.92
N ASP A 333 18.52 0.27 -28.54
CA ASP A 333 18.59 -0.27 -27.20
C ASP A 333 19.08 0.79 -26.20
N ILE A 334 20.06 1.63 -26.56
CA ILE A 334 20.54 2.74 -25.70
C ILE A 334 19.41 3.73 -25.38
N VAL A 335 18.61 4.12 -26.36
CA VAL A 335 17.50 5.08 -26.17
C VAL A 335 16.42 4.48 -25.25
N LYS A 336 16.15 3.19 -25.37
CA LYS A 336 15.12 2.47 -24.61
C LYS A 336 15.58 1.99 -23.23
N GLU A 337 16.89 1.82 -23.07
CA GLU A 337 17.50 1.25 -21.85
C GLU A 337 17.08 1.96 -20.55
N PRO A 338 17.04 3.31 -20.48
CA PRO A 338 16.61 3.99 -19.25
C PRO A 338 15.17 3.65 -18.86
N TYR A 339 14.28 3.50 -19.84
CA TYR A 339 12.88 3.17 -19.59
C TYR A 339 12.71 1.69 -19.23
N ARG A 340 13.46 0.80 -19.87
CA ARG A 340 13.52 -0.61 -19.53
C ARG A 340 14.00 -0.81 -18.08
N LYS A 341 15.11 -0.18 -17.70
CA LYS A 341 15.64 -0.23 -16.33
C LYS A 341 14.65 0.32 -15.31
N ARG A 342 13.98 1.44 -15.61
CA ARG A 342 12.95 1.99 -14.73
C ARG A 342 11.86 0.97 -14.43
N ILE A 343 11.37 0.27 -15.45
CA ILE A 343 10.33 -0.75 -15.31
C ILE A 343 10.86 -1.96 -14.53
N GLU A 344 12.03 -2.48 -14.89
CA GLU A 344 12.62 -3.66 -14.27
C GLU A 344 12.96 -3.44 -12.78
N ASN A 345 13.53 -2.28 -12.46
CA ASN A 345 13.89 -1.91 -11.09
C ASN A 345 12.68 -1.46 -10.26
N GLY A 346 11.54 -1.22 -10.89
CA GLY A 346 10.36 -0.67 -10.23
C GLY A 346 10.60 0.71 -9.65
N GLU A 347 11.32 1.56 -10.38
CA GLU A 347 11.58 2.95 -10.06
C GLU A 347 10.28 3.78 -10.08
N PRO A 348 10.29 5.03 -9.56
CA PRO A 348 9.13 5.90 -9.68
C PRO A 348 8.63 6.02 -11.11
N LEU A 349 7.31 5.98 -11.27
CA LEU A 349 6.59 5.98 -12.55
C LEU A 349 6.78 4.73 -13.43
N ALA A 350 7.35 3.63 -12.92
CA ALA A 350 7.58 2.40 -13.68
C ALA A 350 6.30 1.86 -14.34
N LYS A 351 5.18 1.79 -13.58
CA LYS A 351 3.89 1.36 -14.16
C LYS A 351 3.38 2.35 -15.21
N LEU A 352 3.42 3.65 -14.94
CA LEU A 352 3.02 4.67 -15.92
C LEU A 352 3.83 4.51 -17.22
N THR A 353 5.15 4.40 -17.10
CA THR A 353 6.05 4.20 -18.27
C THR A 353 5.65 2.96 -19.06
N LYS A 354 5.46 1.83 -18.40
CA LYS A 354 5.07 0.58 -19.04
C LYS A 354 3.73 0.71 -19.75
N ASP A 355 2.71 1.23 -19.06
CA ASP A 355 1.35 1.30 -19.59
C ASP A 355 1.29 2.23 -20.82
N ILE A 356 2.01 3.36 -20.82
CA ILE A 356 2.09 4.28 -21.97
C ILE A 356 2.84 3.63 -23.14
N LEU A 357 3.95 2.95 -22.90
CA LEU A 357 4.65 2.22 -23.96
C LEU A 357 3.78 1.13 -24.59
N ASP A 358 3.01 0.42 -23.76
CA ASP A 358 2.05 -0.60 -24.21
C ASP A 358 0.90 0.04 -25.03
N GLU A 359 0.37 1.22 -24.62
CA GLU A 359 -0.67 1.97 -25.33
C GLU A 359 -0.22 2.33 -26.74
N PHE A 360 1.00 2.84 -26.88
CA PHE A 360 1.59 3.22 -28.16
C PHE A 360 2.27 2.05 -28.90
N LYS A 361 2.13 0.81 -28.41
CA LYS A 361 2.72 -0.41 -28.98
C LYS A 361 4.25 -0.36 -29.13
N ILE A 362 4.91 0.40 -28.29
CA ILE A 362 6.37 0.56 -28.29
C ILE A 362 6.98 -0.61 -27.51
N LYS A 363 7.74 -1.45 -28.19
CA LYS A 363 8.49 -2.55 -27.57
C LYS A 363 9.83 -2.04 -27.05
N ILE A 364 10.12 -2.31 -25.79
CA ILE A 364 11.41 -2.02 -25.15
C ILE A 364 12.04 -3.30 -24.59
#